data_5da5c8f0e436b14151db2372e9113093
#
_entry.id   5da5c8f0e436b14151db2372e9113093
#
_cell.length_a   1.000
_cell.length_b   1.000
_cell.length_c   1.000
_cell.angle_alpha   90.00
_cell.angle_beta   90.00
_cell.angle_gamma   90.00
#
_symmetry.space_group_name_H-M   'P 1'
#
loop_
_entity.id
_entity.type
_entity.pdbx_description
1 polymer ?
#
loop_
_entity_poly.entity_id
_entity_poly.type
_entity_poly.pdbx_seq_one_letter_code
_entity_poly.pdbx_strand_id
1 'polypeptide(L)'
;MKERPYNHLPDGTFRNPKGSPVIISRSGKFSYRTFSKLRKKVDLTYPKEHVIEKQKVLADLEKYKDNDYIAWIGHATYLIKLGATTIITDPVFSKNAGPLIFGPKRFTNPAIKLNEIPKTDIFLLTHNHYDHQDMSTIRNFPFKSAKVLAPLNLGKYFKGYKDVNEMDWYDQIIINEDLKISLLPAVHWSKRSLTDTNNCLLYTSPSPRDSRRSRMPSSA
;
A
#
# COMPACT_ATOMS: atom_id res chain seq x y z
N MET A 1 23.68 -14.15 -22.40
CA MET A 1 23.06 -13.71 -21.12
C MET A 1 21.97 -12.70 -21.46
N LYS A 2 20.74 -12.86 -20.97
CA LYS A 2 19.72 -11.80 -21.14
C LYS A 2 20.21 -10.56 -20.40
N GLU A 3 20.16 -9.42 -21.05
CA GLU A 3 20.52 -8.12 -20.44
C GLU A 3 19.60 -7.86 -19.23
N ARG A 4 20.21 -7.51 -18.09
CA ARG A 4 19.47 -7.28 -16.86
C ARG A 4 18.65 -6.00 -17.03
N PRO A 5 17.34 -5.99 -16.67
CA PRO A 5 16.52 -4.79 -16.77
C PRO A 5 17.14 -3.61 -16.03
N TYR A 6 16.92 -2.39 -16.53
CA TYR A 6 17.51 -1.16 -15.98
C TYR A 6 17.28 -0.99 -14.46
N ASN A 7 16.10 -1.36 -13.97
CA ASN A 7 15.71 -1.24 -12.58
C ASN A 7 16.41 -2.21 -11.63
N HIS A 8 17.08 -3.26 -12.15
CA HIS A 8 17.76 -4.26 -11.34
C HIS A 8 19.25 -3.92 -11.16
N LEU A 9 19.73 -3.87 -9.92
CA LEU A 9 21.12 -3.67 -9.59
C LEU A 9 21.84 -5.02 -9.36
N PRO A 10 23.20 -5.07 -9.54
CA PRO A 10 23.95 -6.30 -9.33
C PRO A 10 23.88 -6.89 -7.93
N ASP A 11 23.66 -6.05 -6.92
CA ASP A 11 23.54 -6.43 -5.50
C ASP A 11 22.14 -6.95 -5.11
N GLY A 12 21.23 -7.08 -6.11
CA GLY A 12 19.86 -7.54 -5.88
C GLY A 12 18.88 -6.46 -5.40
N THR A 13 19.33 -5.22 -5.31
CA THR A 13 18.46 -4.07 -5.03
C THR A 13 17.87 -3.48 -6.31
N PHE A 14 16.97 -2.51 -6.15
CA PHE A 14 16.28 -1.85 -7.25
C PHE A 14 16.55 -0.35 -7.23
N ARG A 15 16.54 0.28 -8.41
CA ARG A 15 16.64 1.73 -8.57
C ARG A 15 15.38 2.33 -9.18
N ASN A 16 15.23 3.62 -8.97
CA ASN A 16 14.14 4.42 -9.56
C ASN A 16 14.32 4.61 -11.09
N PRO A 17 13.26 5.05 -11.80
CA PRO A 17 13.35 5.38 -13.23
C PRO A 17 14.47 6.38 -13.55
N LYS A 18 14.96 6.36 -14.78
CA LYS A 18 15.97 7.32 -15.26
C LYS A 18 15.47 8.76 -15.07
N GLY A 19 16.35 9.66 -14.64
CA GLY A 19 15.99 11.06 -14.38
C GLY A 19 15.32 11.30 -13.04
N SER A 20 15.08 10.26 -12.24
CA SER A 20 14.52 10.42 -10.88
C SER A 20 15.50 11.22 -10.00
N PRO A 21 14.97 12.10 -9.10
CA PRO A 21 15.81 12.76 -8.13
C PRO A 21 16.49 11.74 -7.22
N VAL A 22 17.77 12.00 -6.88
CA VAL A 22 18.49 11.17 -5.93
C VAL A 22 17.82 11.32 -4.55
N ILE A 23 17.13 10.28 -4.11
CA ILE A 23 16.59 10.20 -2.76
C ILE A 23 17.76 9.82 -1.85
N ILE A 24 18.45 10.81 -1.31
CA ILE A 24 19.47 10.59 -0.29
C ILE A 24 18.70 10.17 0.97
N SER A 25 18.73 8.87 1.28
CA SER A 25 18.35 8.42 2.61
C SER A 25 19.31 9.12 3.59
N ARG A 26 18.84 10.17 4.22
CA ARG A 26 19.56 10.77 5.34
C ARG A 26 19.60 9.74 6.46
N SER A 27 20.58 8.86 6.41
CA SER A 27 21.01 8.05 7.55
C SER A 27 21.71 8.93 8.58
N GLY A 28 21.15 10.10 8.84
CA GLY A 28 21.56 10.92 9.97
C GLY A 28 21.04 10.26 11.24
N LYS A 29 21.89 10.11 12.24
CA LYS A 29 21.62 9.62 13.60
C LYS A 29 20.52 10.41 14.36
N PHE A 30 19.59 11.03 13.64
CA PHE A 30 18.42 11.67 14.20
C PHE A 30 17.39 10.58 14.51
N SER A 31 17.55 10.02 15.71
CA SER A 31 16.65 9.03 16.25
C SER A 31 15.20 9.51 16.13
N TYR A 32 14.31 8.64 15.66
CA TYR A 32 12.86 8.83 15.69
C TYR A 32 12.37 9.34 17.07
N ARG A 33 13.06 8.96 18.18
CA ARG A 33 12.80 9.46 19.53
C ARG A 33 13.06 10.97 19.66
N THR A 34 14.09 11.50 19.02
CA THR A 34 14.40 12.96 19.05
C THR A 34 13.38 13.71 18.21
N PHE A 35 13.01 13.17 17.05
CA PHE A 35 11.98 13.76 16.19
C PHE A 35 10.58 13.73 16.84
N SER A 36 10.24 12.66 17.56
CA SER A 36 8.95 12.56 18.26
C SER A 36 8.85 13.52 19.46
N LYS A 37 9.98 13.83 20.12
CA LYS A 37 10.03 14.82 21.20
C LYS A 37 9.90 16.26 20.69
N LEU A 38 10.39 16.55 19.47
CA LEU A 38 10.30 17.86 18.82
C LEU A 38 8.95 18.11 18.13
N ARG A 39 8.13 17.09 17.92
CA ARG A 39 6.78 17.27 17.42
C ARG A 39 5.94 17.92 18.52
N LYS A 40 5.51 19.17 18.31
CA LYS A 40 4.36 19.72 19.04
C LYS A 40 3.26 18.67 19.04
N LYS A 41 2.63 18.39 20.18
CA LYS A 41 1.43 17.55 20.23
C LYS A 41 0.44 18.14 19.22
N VAL A 42 0.31 17.50 18.08
CA VAL A 42 -0.75 17.84 17.13
C VAL A 42 -2.03 17.36 17.78
N ASP A 43 -3.00 18.24 17.90
CA ASP A 43 -4.34 17.85 18.28
C ASP A 43 -4.86 16.89 17.21
N LEU A 44 -5.10 15.64 17.61
CA LEU A 44 -5.59 14.58 16.74
C LEU A 44 -7.11 14.43 16.87
N THR A 45 -7.80 15.42 17.42
CA THR A 45 -9.26 15.43 17.42
C THR A 45 -9.78 15.61 16.00
N TYR A 46 -10.82 14.90 15.67
CA TYR A 46 -11.50 15.00 14.37
C TYR A 46 -13.01 14.94 14.61
N PRO A 47 -13.83 15.58 13.74
CA PRO A 47 -15.29 15.51 13.82
C PRO A 47 -15.77 14.07 13.83
N LYS A 48 -16.84 13.78 14.54
CA LYS A 48 -17.41 12.41 14.60
C LYS A 48 -17.79 11.90 13.20
N GLU A 49 -18.22 12.79 12.34
CA GLU A 49 -18.66 12.53 10.97
C GLU A 49 -17.49 12.26 10.00
N HIS A 50 -16.24 12.41 10.47
CA HIS A 50 -15.06 12.15 9.63
C HIS A 50 -14.96 10.68 9.19
N VAL A 51 -15.46 9.76 9.99
CA VAL A 51 -15.57 8.34 9.63
C VAL A 51 -17.05 7.99 9.51
N ILE A 52 -17.44 7.49 8.35
CA ILE A 52 -18.81 7.03 8.11
C ILE A 52 -19.15 5.92 9.11
N GLU A 53 -20.36 5.94 9.66
CA GLU A 53 -20.81 4.91 10.59
C GLU A 53 -20.79 3.52 9.94
N LYS A 54 -20.37 2.53 10.73
CA LYS A 54 -20.19 1.15 10.28
C LYS A 54 -21.44 0.58 9.60
N GLN A 55 -22.61 0.75 10.20
CA GLN A 55 -23.87 0.23 9.65
C GLN A 55 -24.16 0.82 8.28
N LYS A 56 -23.90 2.11 8.11
CA LYS A 56 -24.04 2.76 6.79
C LYS A 56 -23.06 2.21 5.77
N VAL A 57 -21.79 2.02 6.14
CA VAL A 57 -20.80 1.43 5.23
C VAL A 57 -21.20 0.03 4.78
N LEU A 58 -21.65 -0.83 5.73
CA LEU A 58 -22.10 -2.19 5.40
C LEU A 58 -23.35 -2.18 4.50
N ALA A 59 -24.29 -1.28 4.78
CA ALA A 59 -25.50 -1.11 3.96
C ALA A 59 -25.15 -0.60 2.54
N ASP A 60 -24.21 0.34 2.43
CA ASP A 60 -23.77 0.86 1.14
C ASP A 60 -23.03 -0.22 0.34
N LEU A 61 -22.15 -1.02 0.97
CA LEU A 61 -21.46 -2.14 0.32
C LEU A 61 -22.45 -3.19 -0.20
N GLU A 62 -23.51 -3.51 0.56
CA GLU A 62 -24.57 -4.42 0.11
C GLU A 62 -25.40 -3.81 -1.02
N LYS A 63 -25.77 -2.53 -0.89
CA LYS A 63 -26.55 -1.80 -1.91
C LYS A 63 -25.85 -1.75 -3.26
N TYR A 64 -24.53 -1.56 -3.25
CA TYR A 64 -23.73 -1.39 -4.47
C TYR A 64 -22.98 -2.65 -4.89
N LYS A 65 -23.26 -3.81 -4.30
CA LYS A 65 -22.53 -5.07 -4.56
C LYS A 65 -22.48 -5.50 -6.03
N ASP A 66 -23.48 -5.11 -6.82
CA ASP A 66 -23.60 -5.43 -8.25
C ASP A 66 -23.17 -4.26 -9.15
N ASN A 67 -22.67 -3.16 -8.58
CA ASN A 67 -22.20 -1.98 -9.29
C ASN A 67 -20.68 -1.84 -9.18
N ASP A 68 -20.07 -1.09 -10.09
CA ASP A 68 -18.70 -0.64 -9.93
C ASP A 68 -18.63 0.41 -8.84
N TYR A 69 -17.61 0.31 -7.97
CA TYR A 69 -17.36 1.30 -6.93
C TYR A 69 -15.90 1.35 -6.53
N ILE A 70 -15.53 2.48 -5.92
CA ILE A 70 -14.27 2.65 -5.18
C ILE A 70 -14.62 3.14 -3.78
N ALA A 71 -14.28 2.35 -2.76
CA ALA A 71 -14.44 2.71 -1.36
C ALA A 71 -13.09 2.92 -0.68
N TRP A 72 -12.86 4.11 -0.14
CA TRP A 72 -11.65 4.42 0.61
C TRP A 72 -11.76 3.94 2.04
N ILE A 73 -10.94 2.99 2.42
CA ILE A 73 -10.89 2.43 3.80
C ILE A 73 -9.98 3.25 4.71
N GLY A 74 -8.98 3.89 4.12
CA GLY A 74 -8.04 4.77 4.80
C GLY A 74 -6.60 4.57 4.35
N HIS A 75 -5.79 5.63 4.42
CA HIS A 75 -4.43 5.71 3.88
C HIS A 75 -4.40 5.27 2.40
N ALA A 76 -3.64 4.24 2.05
CA ALA A 76 -3.57 3.67 0.70
C ALA A 76 -4.51 2.46 0.49
N THR A 77 -5.36 2.16 1.47
CA THR A 77 -6.28 1.04 1.39
C THR A 77 -7.57 1.45 0.68
N TYR A 78 -7.79 0.89 -0.50
CA TYR A 78 -9.02 1.03 -1.29
C TYR A 78 -9.63 -0.34 -1.52
N LEU A 79 -10.94 -0.42 -1.45
CA LEU A 79 -11.73 -1.53 -1.93
C LEU A 79 -12.37 -1.09 -3.25
N ILE A 80 -12.09 -1.82 -4.32
CA ILE A 80 -12.47 -1.48 -5.68
C ILE A 80 -13.27 -2.65 -6.25
N LYS A 81 -14.45 -2.37 -6.76
CA LYS A 81 -15.29 -3.32 -7.52
C LYS A 81 -15.30 -2.90 -8.98
N LEU A 82 -14.95 -3.83 -9.87
CA LEU A 82 -15.00 -3.64 -11.32
C LEU A 82 -15.64 -4.89 -11.93
N GLY A 83 -16.85 -4.74 -12.42
CA GLY A 83 -17.66 -5.87 -12.88
C GLY A 83 -17.80 -6.95 -11.80
N ALA A 84 -17.42 -8.17 -12.09
CA ALA A 84 -17.45 -9.29 -11.14
C ALA A 84 -16.25 -9.33 -10.18
N THR A 85 -15.22 -8.51 -10.39
CA THR A 85 -13.94 -8.58 -9.67
C THR A 85 -13.86 -7.56 -8.53
N THR A 86 -13.53 -8.01 -7.33
CA THR A 86 -13.28 -7.16 -6.18
C THR A 86 -11.79 -7.14 -5.83
N ILE A 87 -11.21 -5.95 -5.74
CA ILE A 87 -9.79 -5.71 -5.53
C ILE A 87 -9.60 -4.95 -4.21
N ILE A 88 -8.61 -5.32 -3.42
CA ILE A 88 -8.15 -4.51 -2.30
C ILE A 88 -6.70 -4.07 -2.51
N THR A 89 -6.40 -2.79 -2.26
CA THR A 89 -5.05 -2.24 -2.37
C THR A 89 -4.45 -1.99 -0.99
N ASP A 90 -3.18 -2.34 -0.80
CA ASP A 90 -2.38 -2.05 0.40
C ASP A 90 -3.20 -2.13 1.71
N PRO A 91 -3.84 -3.26 2.01
CA PRO A 91 -4.77 -3.31 3.14
C PRO A 91 -4.02 -3.23 4.48
N VAL A 92 -4.28 -2.15 5.21
CA VAL A 92 -3.74 -1.88 6.54
C VAL A 92 -4.89 -1.73 7.52
N PHE A 93 -5.05 -2.70 8.40
CA PHE A 93 -6.07 -2.72 9.46
C PHE A 93 -5.48 -2.65 10.87
N SER A 94 -4.15 -2.71 10.99
CA SER A 94 -3.43 -2.52 12.25
C SER A 94 -3.54 -1.09 12.79
N LYS A 95 -3.46 -0.95 14.11
CA LYS A 95 -3.46 0.35 14.78
C LYS A 95 -2.19 1.16 14.55
N ASN A 96 -1.08 0.50 14.27
CA ASN A 96 0.24 1.12 14.12
C ASN A 96 0.89 0.70 12.80
N ALA A 97 1.56 1.62 12.14
CA ALA A 97 2.43 1.36 10.99
C ALA A 97 3.87 1.14 11.47
N GLY A 98 4.18 -0.08 11.89
CA GLY A 98 5.51 -0.41 12.40
C GLY A 98 5.60 -1.85 12.90
N PRO A 99 6.79 -2.28 13.35
CA PRO A 99 6.94 -3.62 13.88
C PRO A 99 6.22 -3.73 15.22
N LEU A 100 5.39 -4.77 15.37
CA LEU A 100 4.60 -5.05 16.57
C LEU A 100 3.71 -3.85 16.98
N ILE A 101 3.99 -3.27 18.14
CA ILE A 101 3.26 -2.11 18.71
C ILE A 101 3.96 -0.77 18.45
N PHE A 102 5.10 -0.79 17.76
CA PHE A 102 5.90 0.39 17.50
C PHE A 102 5.49 1.05 16.17
N GLY A 103 5.89 2.31 16.00
CA GLY A 103 5.62 3.08 14.80
C GLY A 103 4.47 4.09 14.95
N PRO A 104 4.20 4.86 13.90
CA PRO A 104 3.11 5.83 13.91
C PRO A 104 1.76 5.15 14.12
N LYS A 105 0.94 5.71 14.99
CA LYS A 105 -0.45 5.28 15.16
C LYS A 105 -1.31 5.79 14.01
N ARG A 106 -2.32 5.02 13.66
CA ARG A 106 -3.37 5.50 12.76
C ARG A 106 -4.03 6.76 13.34
N PHE A 107 -4.39 7.68 12.47
CA PHE A 107 -5.16 8.86 12.86
C PHE A 107 -6.62 8.47 13.17
N THR A 108 -7.24 7.72 12.27
CA THR A 108 -8.60 7.19 12.42
C THR A 108 -8.62 5.69 12.21
N ASN A 109 -9.54 5.00 12.88
CA ASN A 109 -9.78 3.59 12.61
C ASN A 109 -10.60 3.42 11.31
N PRO A 110 -10.43 2.29 10.57
CA PRO A 110 -11.37 1.94 9.53
C PRO A 110 -12.79 1.81 10.09
N ALA A 111 -13.79 2.20 9.30
CA ALA A 111 -15.20 2.07 9.69
C ALA A 111 -15.62 0.60 9.89
N ILE A 112 -15.03 -0.31 9.10
CA ILE A 112 -15.30 -1.75 9.16
C ILE A 112 -14.02 -2.50 9.53
N LYS A 113 -14.18 -3.72 10.08
CA LYS A 113 -13.06 -4.60 10.43
C LYS A 113 -12.63 -5.43 9.22
N LEU A 114 -11.43 -6.01 9.31
CA LEU A 114 -10.88 -6.87 8.26
C LEU A 114 -11.78 -8.06 7.91
N ASN A 115 -12.48 -8.64 8.86
CA ASN A 115 -13.39 -9.76 8.63
C ASN A 115 -14.80 -9.33 8.17
N GLU A 116 -15.02 -8.04 7.98
CA GLU A 116 -16.30 -7.46 7.52
C GLU A 116 -16.20 -6.93 6.09
N ILE A 117 -15.01 -6.98 5.46
CA ILE A 117 -14.87 -6.63 4.04
C ILE A 117 -15.56 -7.68 3.16
N PRO A 118 -16.11 -7.30 2.00
CA PRO A 118 -16.67 -8.26 1.06
C PRO A 118 -15.61 -9.23 0.53
N LYS A 119 -16.09 -10.34 -0.05
CA LYS A 119 -15.21 -11.28 -0.73
C LYS A 119 -14.31 -10.54 -1.70
N THR A 120 -13.02 -10.78 -1.58
CA THR A 120 -11.98 -10.11 -2.36
C THR A 120 -11.28 -11.12 -3.26
N ASP A 121 -11.22 -10.82 -4.55
CA ASP A 121 -10.65 -11.69 -5.56
C ASP A 121 -9.18 -11.38 -5.81
N ILE A 122 -8.76 -10.12 -5.62
CA ILE A 122 -7.38 -9.66 -5.86
C ILE A 122 -6.88 -8.84 -4.69
N PHE A 123 -5.67 -9.19 -4.22
CA PHE A 123 -4.90 -8.44 -3.23
C PHE A 123 -3.73 -7.75 -3.93
N LEU A 124 -3.74 -6.43 -4.01
CA LEU A 124 -2.63 -5.63 -4.55
C LEU A 124 -1.75 -5.11 -3.41
N LEU A 125 -0.45 -5.33 -3.52
CA LEU A 125 0.55 -4.70 -2.66
C LEU A 125 1.46 -3.82 -3.50
N THR A 126 1.64 -2.55 -3.10
CA THR A 126 2.49 -1.61 -3.86
C THR A 126 3.96 -1.69 -3.45
N HIS A 127 4.26 -1.76 -2.17
CA HIS A 127 5.63 -1.83 -1.66
C HIS A 127 5.68 -2.27 -0.18
N ASN A 128 6.88 -2.33 0.40
CA ASN A 128 7.10 -2.94 1.71
C ASN A 128 7.08 -2.00 2.91
N HIS A 129 6.72 -0.72 2.79
CA HIS A 129 6.59 0.15 3.95
C HIS A 129 5.52 -0.36 4.91
N TYR A 130 5.65 -0.05 6.19
CA TYR A 130 4.76 -0.57 7.23
C TYR A 130 3.31 -0.09 7.11
N ASP A 131 3.09 1.06 6.51
CA ASP A 131 1.79 1.67 6.24
C ASP A 131 1.14 1.21 4.92
N HIS A 132 1.80 0.26 4.21
CA HIS A 132 1.28 -0.43 3.03
C HIS A 132 1.28 -1.95 3.22
N GLN A 133 2.39 -2.52 3.63
CA GLN A 133 2.53 -3.95 3.91
C GLN A 133 2.28 -4.23 5.41
N ASP A 134 1.03 -4.36 5.79
CA ASP A 134 0.64 -4.73 7.15
C ASP A 134 0.66 -6.25 7.33
N MET A 135 1.69 -6.75 8.00
CA MET A 135 1.87 -8.19 8.22
C MET A 135 0.74 -8.82 9.05
N SER A 136 0.12 -8.07 9.94
CA SER A 136 -1.04 -8.56 10.69
C SER A 136 -2.23 -8.77 9.77
N THR A 137 -2.50 -7.79 8.91
CA THR A 137 -3.56 -7.89 7.90
C THR A 137 -3.28 -9.03 6.92
N ILE A 138 -2.05 -9.14 6.37
CA ILE A 138 -1.69 -10.21 5.44
C ILE A 138 -1.92 -11.59 6.07
N ARG A 139 -1.50 -11.80 7.32
CA ARG A 139 -1.67 -13.09 8.02
C ARG A 139 -3.12 -13.43 8.32
N ASN A 140 -3.93 -12.43 8.68
CA ASN A 140 -5.33 -12.62 9.10
C ASN A 140 -6.33 -12.33 7.98
N PHE A 141 -5.87 -12.08 6.75
CA PHE A 141 -6.75 -11.81 5.61
C PHE A 141 -7.68 -13.00 5.37
N PRO A 142 -9.01 -12.79 5.31
CA PRO A 142 -9.97 -13.91 5.31
C PRO A 142 -9.99 -14.66 3.97
N PHE A 143 -9.57 -14.05 2.87
CA PHE A 143 -9.67 -14.62 1.52
C PHE A 143 -8.30 -15.07 0.99
N LYS A 144 -7.78 -16.19 1.53
CA LYS A 144 -6.47 -16.74 1.12
C LYS A 144 -6.43 -17.30 -0.31
N SER A 145 -7.59 -17.44 -0.95
CA SER A 145 -7.73 -17.77 -2.37
C SER A 145 -7.60 -16.55 -3.29
N ALA A 146 -7.60 -15.34 -2.76
CA ALA A 146 -7.38 -14.15 -3.55
C ALA A 146 -6.04 -14.22 -4.29
N LYS A 147 -6.05 -13.80 -5.57
CA LYS A 147 -4.83 -13.62 -6.36
C LYS A 147 -4.04 -12.46 -5.78
N VAL A 148 -2.82 -12.72 -5.34
CA VAL A 148 -1.90 -11.68 -4.86
C VAL A 148 -1.07 -11.18 -6.02
N LEU A 149 -1.05 -9.86 -6.20
CA LEU A 149 -0.13 -9.16 -7.09
C LEU A 149 0.76 -8.26 -6.26
N ALA A 150 2.05 -8.51 -6.28
CA ALA A 150 3.03 -7.79 -5.46
C ALA A 150 4.30 -7.54 -6.26
N PRO A 151 5.08 -6.50 -5.94
CA PRO A 151 6.40 -6.30 -6.51
C PRO A 151 7.36 -7.47 -6.21
N LEU A 152 8.38 -7.62 -7.05
CA LEU A 152 9.45 -8.59 -6.85
C LEU A 152 10.01 -8.57 -5.42
N ASN A 153 10.33 -9.74 -4.88
CA ASN A 153 10.84 -10.01 -3.54
C ASN A 153 9.84 -9.84 -2.38
N LEU A 154 8.54 -9.63 -2.66
CA LEU A 154 7.51 -9.51 -1.63
C LEU A 154 6.61 -10.74 -1.50
N GLY A 155 6.58 -11.64 -2.46
CA GLY A 155 5.77 -12.87 -2.44
C GLY A 155 6.01 -13.75 -1.21
N LYS A 156 7.23 -13.79 -0.69
CA LYS A 156 7.62 -14.54 0.51
C LYS A 156 6.81 -14.20 1.77
N TYR A 157 6.16 -13.04 1.80
CA TYR A 157 5.35 -12.61 2.95
C TYR A 157 3.90 -13.14 2.91
N PHE A 158 3.47 -13.70 1.77
CA PHE A 158 2.10 -14.20 1.55
C PHE A 158 1.97 -15.70 1.81
N LYS A 159 2.52 -16.15 2.94
CA LYS A 159 2.41 -17.55 3.34
C LYS A 159 0.95 -17.97 3.52
N GLY A 160 0.58 -19.11 2.94
CA GLY A 160 -0.79 -19.65 2.98
C GLY A 160 -1.73 -19.12 1.90
N TYR A 161 -1.30 -18.18 1.04
CA TYR A 161 -2.03 -17.81 -0.16
C TYR A 161 -1.76 -18.81 -1.28
N LYS A 162 -2.77 -19.07 -2.12
CA LYS A 162 -2.68 -20.09 -3.18
C LYS A 162 -2.11 -19.56 -4.49
N ASP A 163 -2.29 -18.29 -4.76
CA ASP A 163 -1.93 -17.65 -6.03
C ASP A 163 -1.20 -16.33 -5.75
N VAL A 164 0.14 -16.38 -5.77
CA VAL A 164 1.02 -15.25 -5.48
C VAL A 164 1.88 -14.95 -6.71
N ASN A 165 1.70 -13.78 -7.28
CA ASN A 165 2.39 -13.33 -8.48
C ASN A 165 3.27 -12.14 -8.15
N GLU A 166 4.58 -12.30 -8.30
CA GLU A 166 5.53 -11.21 -8.24
C GLU A 166 5.68 -10.58 -9.62
N MET A 167 5.64 -9.24 -9.68
CA MET A 167 5.65 -8.47 -10.92
C MET A 167 6.87 -7.55 -10.98
N ASP A 168 7.44 -7.41 -12.16
CA ASP A 168 8.43 -6.38 -12.50
C ASP A 168 7.75 -5.18 -13.19
N TRP A 169 8.49 -4.10 -13.44
CA TRP A 169 7.99 -2.95 -14.17
C TRP A 169 7.50 -3.35 -15.56
N TYR A 170 6.34 -2.83 -15.92
CA TYR A 170 5.61 -3.08 -17.18
C TYR A 170 5.05 -4.49 -17.33
N ASP A 171 5.22 -5.36 -16.32
CA ASP A 171 4.50 -6.62 -16.31
C ASP A 171 2.99 -6.39 -16.28
N GLN A 172 2.27 -7.27 -16.96
CA GLN A 172 0.83 -7.22 -17.10
C GLN A 172 0.24 -8.58 -16.77
N ILE A 173 -0.83 -8.58 -16.00
CA ILE A 173 -1.61 -9.78 -15.71
C ILE A 173 -3.03 -9.54 -16.20
N ILE A 174 -3.49 -10.38 -17.10
CA ILE A 174 -4.87 -10.42 -17.57
C ILE A 174 -5.67 -11.16 -16.51
N ILE A 175 -6.67 -10.51 -15.94
CA ILE A 175 -7.57 -11.10 -14.95
C ILE A 175 -8.76 -11.75 -15.65
N ASN A 176 -9.34 -11.06 -16.62
CA ASN A 176 -10.41 -11.52 -17.51
C ASN A 176 -10.39 -10.68 -18.80
N GLU A 177 -11.40 -10.84 -19.66
CA GLU A 177 -11.49 -10.14 -20.95
C GLU A 177 -11.50 -8.61 -20.80
N ASP A 178 -12.09 -8.08 -19.71
CA ASP A 178 -12.28 -6.65 -19.48
C ASP A 178 -11.26 -6.02 -18.51
N LEU A 179 -10.49 -6.84 -17.77
CA LEU A 179 -9.62 -6.37 -16.70
C LEU A 179 -8.19 -6.87 -16.86
N LYS A 180 -7.29 -5.92 -17.06
CA LYS A 180 -5.84 -6.13 -17.06
C LYS A 180 -5.20 -5.24 -16.00
N ILE A 181 -4.28 -5.80 -15.22
CA ILE A 181 -3.51 -5.07 -14.22
C ILE A 181 -2.06 -4.99 -14.68
N SER A 182 -1.51 -3.78 -14.70
CA SER A 182 -0.13 -3.49 -15.08
C SER A 182 0.64 -2.87 -13.93
N LEU A 183 1.86 -3.33 -13.70
CA LEU A 183 2.76 -2.71 -12.73
C LEU A 183 3.58 -1.62 -13.42
N LEU A 184 3.39 -0.37 -13.01
CA LEU A 184 4.10 0.78 -13.57
C LEU A 184 5.17 1.30 -12.59
N PRO A 185 6.32 1.79 -13.10
CA PRO A 185 7.36 2.33 -12.25
C PRO A 185 6.91 3.60 -11.51
N ALA A 186 7.35 3.76 -10.29
CA ALA A 186 7.18 4.99 -9.53
C ALA A 186 8.46 5.40 -8.81
N VAL A 187 8.59 6.70 -8.53
CA VAL A 187 9.74 7.26 -7.82
C VAL A 187 9.50 7.18 -6.32
N HIS A 188 10.08 6.20 -5.68
CA HIS A 188 9.96 6.00 -4.23
C HIS A 188 11.19 5.25 -3.70
N TRP A 189 11.20 4.93 -2.43
CA TRP A 189 12.20 4.11 -1.78
C TRP A 189 11.52 3.02 -0.95
N SER A 190 12.19 1.90 -0.76
CA SER A 190 11.69 0.82 0.08
C SER A 190 12.62 0.57 1.25
N LYS A 191 12.07 0.33 2.42
CA LYS A 191 12.82 -0.07 3.61
C LYS A 191 11.87 -0.58 4.68
N ARG A 192 12.18 -1.74 5.24
CA ARG A 192 11.44 -2.32 6.35
C ARG A 192 12.36 -2.72 7.51
N SER A 193 13.63 -3.00 7.22
CA SER A 193 14.67 -3.34 8.19
C SER A 193 15.87 -2.42 8.06
N LEU A 194 16.91 -2.65 8.84
CA LEU A 194 18.16 -1.88 8.75
C LEU A 194 18.96 -2.20 7.48
N THR A 195 18.74 -3.37 6.89
CA THR A 195 19.58 -3.91 5.81
C THR A 195 18.84 -4.12 4.49
N ASP A 196 17.56 -3.80 4.39
CA ASP A 196 16.71 -4.10 3.22
C ASP A 196 16.33 -2.87 2.40
N THR A 197 17.11 -1.81 2.47
CA THR A 197 16.86 -0.59 1.66
C THR A 197 16.86 -0.95 0.18
N ASN A 198 15.75 -0.63 -0.51
CA ASN A 198 15.52 -0.87 -1.93
C ASN A 198 15.60 -2.36 -2.35
N ASN A 199 15.40 -3.29 -1.40
CA ASN A 199 15.38 -4.73 -1.70
C ASN A 199 14.05 -5.22 -2.29
N CYS A 200 13.03 -4.38 -2.39
CA CYS A 200 11.85 -4.67 -3.19
C CYS A 200 11.71 -3.67 -4.33
N LEU A 201 11.13 -4.14 -5.41
CA LEU A 201 10.77 -3.29 -6.53
C LEU A 201 9.75 -2.26 -6.06
N LEU A 202 9.91 -1.02 -6.55
CA LEU A 202 9.08 0.10 -6.11
C LEU A 202 7.97 0.37 -7.11
N TYR A 203 6.78 0.31 -6.59
CA TYR A 203 5.58 0.77 -7.24
C TYR A 203 4.79 1.63 -6.24
N THR A 204 4.56 2.90 -6.54
CA THR A 204 3.63 3.72 -5.78
C THR A 204 2.75 4.51 -6.73
N SER A 205 1.49 4.57 -6.42
CA SER A 205 0.65 5.65 -6.90
C SER A 205 1.20 6.95 -6.29
N PRO A 206 1.38 8.04 -7.04
CA PRO A 206 1.85 9.30 -6.49
C PRO A 206 0.87 9.78 -5.44
N SER A 207 1.23 9.62 -4.17
CA SER A 207 0.48 10.22 -3.07
C SER A 207 0.95 11.66 -2.90
N PRO A 208 0.06 12.65 -2.84
CA PRO A 208 0.41 14.04 -2.56
C PRO A 208 1.17 14.25 -1.25
N ARG A 209 1.16 13.24 -0.35
CA ARG A 209 1.90 13.29 0.92
C ARG A 209 3.35 12.87 0.81
N ASP A 210 3.76 12.15 -0.24
CA ASP A 210 5.14 11.73 -0.43
C ASP A 210 6.02 12.83 -1.05
N SER A 211 5.43 13.85 -1.65
CA SER A 211 6.12 15.03 -2.13
C SER A 211 5.93 16.21 -1.17
N ARG A 212 6.92 16.51 -0.34
CA ARG A 212 7.04 17.81 0.34
C ARG A 212 7.19 18.98 -0.64
N ARG A 213 6.94 18.80 -1.94
CA ARG A 213 7.17 19.78 -3.01
C ARG A 213 6.01 19.98 -3.98
N SER A 214 4.87 19.38 -3.81
CA SER A 214 3.71 19.81 -4.60
C SER A 214 3.02 20.98 -3.90
N ARG A 215 3.61 22.17 -3.97
CA ARG A 215 2.80 23.38 -3.95
C ARG A 215 2.08 23.41 -5.29
N MET A 216 0.81 23.07 -5.33
CA MET A 216 -0.03 23.52 -6.43
C MET A 216 -0.02 25.04 -6.41
N PRO A 217 0.23 25.72 -7.56
CA PRO A 217 -0.03 27.14 -7.63
C PRO A 217 -1.54 27.31 -7.40
N SER A 218 -1.90 28.16 -6.45
CA SER A 218 -3.25 28.66 -6.34
C SER A 218 -3.52 29.43 -7.63
N SER A 219 -4.28 28.85 -8.55
CA SER A 219 -4.87 29.57 -9.66
C SER A 219 -5.90 30.53 -9.08
N ALA A 220 -5.71 31.82 -9.39
CA ALA A 220 -6.67 32.89 -9.21
C ALA A 220 -7.99 32.58 -9.92
#